data_74ef5ea4503c89c085b99b291d8ffbbc
#
_entry.id   74ef5ea4503c89c085b99b291d8ffbbc
#
_cell.length_a   1.000
_cell.length_b   1.000
_cell.length_c   1.000
_cell.angle_alpha   90.00
_cell.angle_beta   90.00
_cell.angle_gamma   90.00
#
_symmetry.space_group_name_H-M   'P 1'
#
loop_
_entity.id
_entity.type
_entity.pdbx_description
1 polymer ?
#
loop_
_entity_poly.entity_id
_entity_poly.type
_entity_poly.pdbx_seq_one_letter_code
_entity_poly.pdbx_strand_id
1 'polypeptide(L)'
;MKRRTFKHLRPKPQPEQHHNVYVVLLAPAVAKIRKVRAENPKRDLKKPCVYVGLTGLTPEERFANHKAGIKDASVVKRYGIRLVPELYAHLNPMPYEAAVQMEMDLAEDLRRAGYTVTGGH
;
A
#
# COMPACT_ATOMS: atom_id res chain seq x y z
N MET A 1 44.15 4.54 11.91
CA MET A 1 43.52 4.60 11.60
C MET A 1 42.67 4.31 11.72
N LYS A 2 42.30 4.51 11.71
CA LYS A 2 41.61 4.04 11.74
C LYS A 2 40.38 4.25 12.19
N ARG A 3 39.91 5.03 12.99
CA ARG A 3 38.72 5.23 13.42
C ARG A 3 37.85 5.83 12.43
N ARG A 4 38.21 6.82 11.70
CA ARG A 4 37.40 7.40 10.70
C ARG A 4 37.09 6.41 9.62
N THR A 5 37.97 5.46 9.40
CA THR A 5 37.72 4.38 8.47
C THR A 5 36.51 3.59 8.89
N PHE A 6 36.42 3.34 10.18
CA PHE A 6 35.31 2.60 10.67
C PHE A 6 34.02 3.38 10.54
N LYS A 7 34.11 4.67 10.61
CA LYS A 7 32.96 5.47 10.38
C LYS A 7 32.38 5.23 9.01
N HIS A 8 33.24 5.11 8.01
CA HIS A 8 32.77 4.82 6.67
C HIS A 8 32.17 3.43 6.55
N LEU A 9 32.60 2.54 7.38
CA LEU A 9 32.12 1.16 7.34
C LEU A 9 30.90 0.95 8.20
N ARG A 10 30.55 1.92 9.02
CA ARG A 10 29.37 1.78 9.83
C ARG A 10 28.15 1.66 8.97
N PRO A 11 27.24 0.74 9.29
CA PRO A 11 26.00 0.66 8.55
C PRO A 11 25.31 2.01 8.64
N LYS A 12 24.96 2.54 7.51
CA LYS A 12 24.15 3.74 7.50
C LYS A 12 22.75 3.36 7.92
N PRO A 13 22.01 4.32 8.50
CA PRO A 13 20.58 4.12 8.61
C PRO A 13 20.13 3.72 7.21
N GLN A 14 19.24 2.79 7.10
CA GLN A 14 18.84 2.27 5.82
C GLN A 14 17.87 3.25 5.16
N PRO A 15 18.37 4.29 4.47
CA PRO A 15 17.45 5.27 3.88
C PRO A 15 16.54 4.61 2.87
N GLU A 16 17.04 3.56 2.23
CA GLU A 16 16.23 2.81 1.30
C GLU A 16 15.14 2.02 1.99
N GLN A 17 15.18 1.85 3.30
CA GLN A 17 14.16 1.12 4.04
C GLN A 17 13.16 2.06 4.70
N HIS A 18 12.73 3.05 3.96
CA HIS A 18 11.77 4.02 4.47
C HIS A 18 10.42 3.92 3.79
N HIS A 19 10.25 2.93 2.91
CA HIS A 19 9.00 2.81 2.17
C HIS A 19 8.11 1.76 2.80
N ASN A 20 6.83 2.02 2.69
CA ASN A 20 5.81 1.18 3.30
C ASN A 20 4.73 0.89 2.27
N VAL A 21 4.30 -0.37 2.22
CA VAL A 21 3.07 -0.69 1.51
C VAL A 21 1.92 -0.54 2.50
N TYR A 22 0.73 -0.30 1.99
CA TYR A 22 -0.45 -0.17 2.84
C TYR A 22 -1.69 -0.58 2.09
N VAL A 23 -2.72 -0.91 2.84
CA VAL A 23 -4.01 -1.31 2.31
C VAL A 23 -5.09 -0.49 3.02
N VAL A 24 -5.99 0.08 2.23
CA VAL A 24 -7.11 0.88 2.74
C VAL A 24 -8.40 0.10 2.46
N LEU A 25 -9.22 -0.04 3.48
CA LEU A 25 -10.56 -0.58 3.31
C LEU A 25 -11.43 0.46 2.61
N LEU A 26 -12.12 0.05 1.58
CA LEU A 26 -12.98 0.93 0.78
C LEU A 26 -14.46 0.55 0.96
N ALA A 27 -15.32 1.51 0.70
CA ALA A 27 -16.76 1.26 0.73
C ALA A 27 -17.15 0.21 -0.31
N PRO A 28 -18.14 -0.64 -0.01
CA PRO A 28 -18.56 -1.70 -0.93
C PRO A 28 -19.00 -1.21 -2.31
N ALA A 29 -19.45 0.03 -2.41
CA ALA A 29 -19.88 0.61 -3.68
C ALA A 29 -18.76 0.58 -4.74
N VAL A 30 -17.49 0.52 -4.31
CA VAL A 30 -16.35 0.46 -5.23
C VAL A 30 -16.45 -0.77 -6.14
N ALA A 31 -17.01 -1.87 -5.65
CA ALA A 31 -17.15 -3.09 -6.43
C ALA A 31 -18.07 -2.92 -7.65
N LYS A 32 -18.89 -1.88 -7.66
CA LYS A 32 -19.81 -1.60 -8.77
C LYS A 32 -19.23 -0.70 -9.83
N ILE A 33 -18.06 -0.11 -9.57
CA ILE A 33 -17.41 0.77 -10.54
C ILE A 33 -16.91 -0.09 -11.70
N ARG A 34 -17.28 0.31 -12.91
CA ARG A 34 -17.04 -0.50 -14.12
C ARG A 34 -15.58 -0.91 -14.26
N LYS A 35 -14.67 0.05 -14.13
CA LYS A 35 -13.24 -0.22 -14.27
C LYS A 35 -12.75 -1.20 -13.20
N VAL A 36 -13.21 -1.02 -11.97
CA VAL A 36 -12.82 -1.88 -10.86
C VAL A 36 -13.33 -3.31 -11.09
N ARG A 37 -14.55 -3.43 -11.57
CA ARG A 37 -15.10 -4.75 -11.91
C ARG A 37 -14.27 -5.45 -12.97
N ALA A 38 -13.86 -4.70 -13.98
CA ALA A 38 -13.05 -5.26 -15.08
C ALA A 38 -11.70 -5.76 -14.58
N GLU A 39 -11.12 -5.08 -13.60
CA GLU A 39 -9.83 -5.45 -13.02
C GLU A 39 -9.94 -6.61 -12.03
N ASN A 40 -11.15 -6.94 -11.61
CA ASN A 40 -11.38 -7.95 -10.59
C ASN A 40 -12.47 -8.92 -11.03
N PRO A 41 -12.24 -9.67 -12.12
CA PRO A 41 -13.29 -10.54 -12.68
C PRO A 41 -13.67 -11.69 -11.76
N LYS A 42 -12.78 -12.09 -10.85
CA LYS A 42 -13.01 -13.19 -9.93
C LYS A 42 -13.33 -12.75 -8.51
N ARG A 43 -13.71 -11.47 -8.34
CA ARG A 43 -13.99 -10.95 -7.02
C ARG A 43 -15.16 -11.68 -6.37
N ASP A 44 -15.01 -11.84 -5.06
CA ASP A 44 -16.07 -12.38 -4.21
C ASP A 44 -16.71 -11.20 -3.48
N LEU A 45 -17.99 -10.95 -3.75
CA LEU A 45 -18.69 -9.81 -3.16
C LEU A 45 -18.84 -9.90 -1.65
N LYS A 46 -18.55 -11.06 -1.07
CA LYS A 46 -18.52 -11.22 0.38
C LYS A 46 -17.20 -10.76 0.98
N LYS A 47 -16.20 -10.52 0.14
CA LYS A 47 -14.88 -10.04 0.58
C LYS A 47 -14.79 -8.54 0.41
N PRO A 48 -13.92 -7.88 1.19
CA PRO A 48 -13.84 -6.42 1.15
C PRO A 48 -13.31 -5.87 -0.16
N CYS A 49 -13.59 -4.59 -0.37
CA CYS A 49 -12.94 -3.78 -1.40
C CYS A 49 -11.77 -3.06 -0.75
N VAL A 50 -10.62 -3.07 -1.40
CA VAL A 50 -9.42 -2.45 -0.84
C VAL A 50 -8.63 -1.70 -1.91
N TYR A 51 -7.83 -0.74 -1.43
CA TYR A 51 -6.84 -0.04 -2.24
C TYR A 51 -5.46 -0.43 -1.70
N VAL A 52 -4.55 -0.79 -2.61
CA VAL A 52 -3.18 -1.13 -2.25
C VAL A 52 -2.26 -0.05 -2.77
N GLY A 53 -1.40 0.47 -1.92
CA GLY A 53 -0.47 1.52 -2.31
C GLY A 53 0.88 1.38 -1.64
N LEU A 54 1.79 2.27 -2.00
CA LEU A 54 3.07 2.40 -1.32
C LEU A 54 3.35 3.87 -1.05
N THR A 55 4.18 4.13 -0.06
CA THR A 55 4.48 5.50 0.35
C THR A 55 5.86 5.58 1.01
N GLY A 56 6.50 6.75 0.90
CA GLY A 56 7.69 7.07 1.69
C GLY A 56 7.34 7.60 3.07
N LEU A 57 6.06 7.79 3.34
CA LEU A 57 5.55 8.24 4.64
C LEU A 57 5.10 7.02 5.43
N THR A 58 4.62 7.23 6.66
CA THR A 58 3.89 6.16 7.33
C THR A 58 2.55 5.95 6.63
N PRO A 59 1.99 4.74 6.71
CA PRO A 59 0.64 4.51 6.15
C PRO A 59 -0.39 5.46 6.73
N GLU A 60 -0.30 5.78 8.03
CA GLU A 60 -1.21 6.69 8.69
C GLU A 60 -1.15 8.10 8.12
N GLU A 61 0.07 8.60 7.92
CA GLU A 61 0.27 9.91 7.32
C GLU A 61 -0.26 9.95 5.88
N ARG A 62 0.03 8.89 5.13
CA ARG A 62 -0.41 8.82 3.73
C ARG A 62 -1.93 8.75 3.63
N PHE A 63 -2.55 7.95 4.51
CA PHE A 63 -4.01 7.87 4.52
C PHE A 63 -4.63 9.22 4.88
N ALA A 64 -4.08 9.92 5.87
CA ALA A 64 -4.54 11.25 6.23
C ALA A 64 -4.44 12.21 5.04
N ASN A 65 -3.33 12.14 4.29
CA ASN A 65 -3.15 12.96 3.10
C ASN A 65 -4.18 12.64 2.02
N HIS A 66 -4.48 11.37 1.80
CA HIS A 66 -5.54 10.97 0.87
C HIS A 66 -6.87 11.60 1.25
N LYS A 67 -7.24 11.49 2.52
CA LYS A 67 -8.52 12.02 2.99
C LYS A 67 -8.58 13.55 2.94
N ALA A 68 -7.43 14.19 3.09
CA ALA A 68 -7.33 15.65 3.00
C ALA A 68 -7.23 16.16 1.56
N GLY A 69 -7.11 15.25 0.58
CA GLY A 69 -6.98 15.63 -0.81
C GLY A 69 -5.59 16.06 -1.22
N ILE A 70 -4.56 15.70 -0.44
CA ILE A 70 -3.17 16.05 -0.72
C ILE A 70 -2.55 14.91 -1.53
N LYS A 71 -2.32 15.14 -2.83
CA LYS A 71 -1.77 14.11 -3.74
C LYS A 71 -2.50 12.79 -3.58
N ASP A 72 -3.82 12.88 -3.52
CA ASP A 72 -4.65 11.74 -3.19
C ASP A 72 -4.88 10.82 -4.38
N ALA A 73 -5.25 9.58 -4.06
CA ALA A 73 -5.93 8.72 -5.01
C ALA A 73 -7.42 8.99 -4.81
N SER A 74 -8.11 9.34 -5.90
CA SER A 74 -9.53 9.73 -5.82
C SER A 74 -10.39 8.68 -5.15
N VAL A 75 -10.10 7.40 -5.42
CA VAL A 75 -10.87 6.30 -4.85
C VAL A 75 -10.70 6.25 -3.33
N VAL A 76 -9.53 6.56 -2.82
CA VAL A 76 -9.29 6.56 -1.37
C VAL A 76 -9.93 7.77 -0.73
N LYS A 77 -9.79 8.93 -1.35
CA LYS A 77 -10.41 10.14 -0.82
C LYS A 77 -11.91 9.96 -0.70
N ARG A 78 -12.53 9.39 -1.72
CA ARG A 78 -13.98 9.28 -1.79
C ARG A 78 -14.54 8.10 -1.02
N TYR A 79 -13.87 6.95 -1.09
CA TYR A 79 -14.42 5.69 -0.57
C TYR A 79 -13.60 5.09 0.56
N GLY A 80 -12.46 5.67 0.92
CA GLY A 80 -11.61 5.12 1.96
C GLY A 80 -12.25 5.18 3.33
N ILE A 81 -12.23 4.07 4.05
CA ILE A 81 -12.83 3.96 5.38
C ILE A 81 -11.74 3.94 6.46
N ARG A 82 -10.76 3.05 6.34
CA ARG A 82 -9.68 2.91 7.30
C ARG A 82 -8.55 2.08 6.72
N LEU A 83 -7.40 2.16 7.33
CA LEU A 83 -6.30 1.26 7.02
C LEU A 83 -6.61 -0.14 7.55
N VAL A 84 -5.97 -1.14 6.92
CA VAL A 84 -6.12 -2.55 7.30
C VAL A 84 -4.73 -3.10 7.64
N PRO A 85 -4.13 -2.68 8.78
CA PRO A 85 -2.73 -3.03 9.08
C PRO A 85 -2.47 -4.51 9.20
N GLU A 86 -3.47 -5.30 9.52
CA GLU A 86 -3.29 -6.75 9.62
C GLU A 86 -2.87 -7.38 8.28
N LEU A 87 -3.06 -6.69 7.16
CA LEU A 87 -2.68 -7.21 5.86
C LEU A 87 -1.29 -6.78 5.43
N TYR A 88 -0.65 -5.80 6.10
CA TYR A 88 0.60 -5.26 5.57
C TYR A 88 1.65 -4.86 6.59
N ALA A 89 1.26 -4.65 7.86
CA ALA A 89 2.18 -4.05 8.84
C ALA A 89 3.47 -4.86 8.98
N HIS A 90 3.36 -6.17 8.92
CA HIS A 90 4.50 -7.08 9.07
C HIS A 90 5.49 -7.01 7.90
N LEU A 91 5.11 -6.39 6.80
CA LEU A 91 5.96 -6.28 5.61
C LEU A 91 6.86 -5.06 5.66
N ASN A 92 6.50 -4.07 6.46
CA ASN A 92 7.12 -2.74 6.47
C ASN A 92 8.17 -2.58 7.56
N PRO A 93 9.12 -1.67 7.41
CA PRO A 93 9.43 -0.92 6.19
C PRO A 93 10.34 -1.71 5.26
N MET A 94 10.56 -1.19 4.05
CA MET A 94 11.40 -1.87 3.08
C MET A 94 12.03 -0.86 2.11
N PRO A 95 13.06 -1.28 1.35
CA PRO A 95 13.61 -0.42 0.30
C PRO A 95 12.57 -0.12 -0.77
N TYR A 96 12.77 0.98 -1.47
CA TYR A 96 11.81 1.43 -2.49
C TYR A 96 11.50 0.35 -3.53
N GLU A 97 12.55 -0.28 -4.08
CA GLU A 97 12.34 -1.29 -5.11
C GLU A 97 11.56 -2.49 -4.60
N ALA A 98 11.81 -2.86 -3.36
CA ALA A 98 11.07 -3.95 -2.73
C ALA A 98 9.62 -3.55 -2.52
N ALA A 99 9.38 -2.30 -2.14
CA ALA A 99 8.02 -1.81 -1.94
C ALA A 99 7.22 -1.78 -3.24
N VAL A 100 7.88 -1.39 -4.34
CA VAL A 100 7.24 -1.39 -5.66
C VAL A 100 6.79 -2.81 -6.02
N GLN A 101 7.67 -3.78 -5.84
CA GLN A 101 7.33 -5.17 -6.13
C GLN A 101 6.28 -5.70 -5.17
N MET A 102 6.42 -5.38 -3.88
CA MET A 102 5.47 -5.85 -2.88
C MET A 102 4.07 -5.29 -3.09
N GLU A 103 3.97 -4.04 -3.54
CA GLU A 103 2.67 -3.44 -3.84
C GLU A 103 1.94 -4.27 -4.90
N MET A 104 2.65 -4.65 -5.95
CA MET A 104 2.06 -5.46 -7.01
C MET A 104 1.71 -6.87 -6.52
N ASP A 105 2.63 -7.47 -5.78
CA ASP A 105 2.43 -8.84 -5.29
C ASP A 105 1.27 -8.91 -4.29
N LEU A 106 1.19 -7.94 -3.41
CA LEU A 106 0.12 -7.89 -2.42
C LEU A 106 -1.23 -7.72 -3.10
N ALA A 107 -1.31 -6.82 -4.09
CA ALA A 107 -2.54 -6.62 -4.84
C ALA A 107 -2.96 -7.90 -5.55
N GLU A 108 -2.00 -8.60 -6.15
CA GLU A 108 -2.27 -9.85 -6.84
C GLU A 108 -2.77 -10.93 -5.87
N ASP A 109 -2.11 -11.05 -4.73
CA ASP A 109 -2.49 -12.03 -3.73
C ASP A 109 -3.89 -11.77 -3.19
N LEU A 110 -4.23 -10.50 -2.97
CA LEU A 110 -5.57 -10.16 -2.49
C LEU A 110 -6.63 -10.43 -3.56
N ARG A 111 -6.31 -10.18 -4.83
CA ARG A 111 -7.22 -10.53 -5.91
C ARG A 111 -7.47 -12.03 -5.95
N ARG A 112 -6.41 -12.83 -5.82
CA ARG A 112 -6.54 -14.29 -5.79
C ARG A 112 -7.38 -14.76 -4.63
N ALA A 113 -7.32 -14.04 -3.51
CA ALA A 113 -8.11 -14.36 -2.34
C ALA A 113 -9.56 -13.91 -2.47
N GLY A 114 -9.93 -13.25 -3.57
CA GLY A 114 -11.30 -12.85 -3.84
C GLY A 114 -11.64 -11.41 -3.50
N TYR A 115 -10.66 -10.64 -3.00
CA TYR A 115 -10.90 -9.22 -2.72
C TYR A 115 -11.14 -8.45 -4.00
N THR A 116 -11.88 -7.35 -3.90
CA THR A 116 -11.96 -6.36 -4.96
C THR A 116 -10.84 -5.35 -4.73
N VAL A 117 -9.85 -5.34 -5.63
CA VAL A 117 -8.61 -4.57 -5.42
C VAL A 117 -8.48 -3.48 -6.45
N THR A 118 -8.10 -2.28 -5.99
CA THR A 118 -7.70 -1.18 -6.85
C THR A 118 -6.35 -0.67 -6.37
N GLY A 119 -5.64 0.07 -7.20
CA GLY A 119 -4.26 0.42 -6.92
C GLY A 119 -3.34 -0.75 -7.24
N GLY A 120 -2.17 -0.79 -6.60
CA GLY A 120 -1.27 -1.93 -6.74
C GLY A 120 -0.42 -1.93 -8.01
N HIS A 121 -0.04 -0.73 -8.50
CA HIS A 121 0.80 -0.64 -9.70
C HIS A 121 1.96 0.32 -9.56
#